data_cb4aa96bfe5c559983ca41ca9fcc5d0d
#
_entry.id   cb4aa96bfe5c559983ca41ca9fcc5d0d
#
_cell.length_a   1.000
_cell.length_b   1.000
_cell.length_c   1.000
_cell.angle_alpha   90.00
_cell.angle_beta   90.00
_cell.angle_gamma   90.00
#
_symmetry.space_group_name_H-M   'P 1'
#
loop_
_entity.id
_entity.type
_entity.pdbx_description
1 polymer ?
#
loop_
_entity_poly.entity_id
_entity_poly.type
_entity_poly.pdbx_seq_one_letter_code
_entity_poly.pdbx_strand_id
1 'polypeptide(L)'
;IMEAGTLGGGQLRIGASDTICRYFLVPYLNRFHRSFPNVHIKVTNQTSTQCVDLLESGQVDFIVTNYPNSHLSSRLHTIPIHSFHDIFIANGEYYPELENRPVHLKELLQYPILMLDRKSTTSEFLHSQFQRFQLDLVPEIELGSNDLLIDLARIGLGIAFIPDYCVPKNSDQLFVVQTEEQLPKRQLVAAWNGHVPVSRATQAFLDYFNA
;
A
#
# COMPACT_ATOMS: atom_id res chain seq x y z
N ILE A 1 -12.70 -13.02 25.26
CA ILE A 1 -13.62 -12.53 24.22
C ILE A 1 -14.26 -11.27 24.77
N MET A 2 -13.86 -10.09 24.21
CA MET A 2 -14.58 -8.86 24.51
C MET A 2 -15.92 -8.88 23.79
N GLU A 3 -17.00 -8.74 24.50
CA GLU A 3 -18.31 -8.59 23.88
C GLU A 3 -18.40 -7.25 23.16
N ALA A 4 -19.09 -7.26 22.01
CA ALA A 4 -19.38 -6.04 21.28
C ALA A 4 -20.10 -5.06 22.22
N GLY A 5 -19.59 -3.81 22.30
CA GLY A 5 -20.17 -2.77 23.14
C GLY A 5 -19.56 -2.63 24.54
N THR A 6 -18.55 -3.44 24.91
CA THR A 6 -17.88 -3.29 26.21
C THR A 6 -16.90 -2.13 26.31
N LEU A 7 -16.52 -1.54 25.14
CA LEU A 7 -15.71 -0.32 25.10
C LEU A 7 -16.63 0.90 25.24
N GLY A 8 -16.65 1.48 26.44
CA GLY A 8 -17.50 2.63 26.75
C GLY A 8 -17.06 3.95 26.14
N GLY A 9 -15.96 3.98 25.41
CA GLY A 9 -15.38 5.19 24.82
C GLY A 9 -13.90 4.96 24.53
N GLY A 10 -13.16 6.04 24.38
CA GLY A 10 -11.74 6.02 24.10
C GLY A 10 -11.43 6.48 22.67
N GLN A 11 -10.15 6.40 22.33
CA GLN A 11 -9.65 6.87 21.06
C GLN A 11 -8.78 5.80 20.41
N LEU A 12 -8.93 5.64 19.09
CA LEU A 12 -8.08 4.80 18.25
C LEU A 12 -7.41 5.68 17.21
N ARG A 13 -6.08 5.75 17.25
CA ARG A 13 -5.29 6.58 16.35
C ARG A 13 -4.48 5.70 15.40
N ILE A 14 -4.77 5.78 14.12
CA ILE A 14 -4.18 4.91 13.09
C ILE A 14 -3.36 5.75 12.11
N GLY A 15 -2.17 5.31 11.79
CA GLY A 15 -1.36 5.87 10.72
C GLY A 15 -1.31 4.92 9.52
N ALA A 16 -1.66 5.41 8.35
CA ALA A 16 -1.54 4.65 7.10
C ALA A 16 -1.63 5.60 5.91
N SER A 17 -1.06 5.18 4.77
CA SER A 17 -1.19 5.95 3.54
C SER A 17 -2.64 6.01 3.07
N ASP A 18 -2.96 7.01 2.24
CA ASP A 18 -4.29 7.12 1.63
C ASP A 18 -4.65 5.84 0.86
N THR A 19 -3.72 5.30 0.10
CA THR A 19 -3.91 4.07 -0.67
C THR A 19 -4.28 2.88 0.23
N ILE A 20 -3.52 2.65 1.30
CA ILE A 20 -3.79 1.55 2.22
C ILE A 20 -5.13 1.73 2.91
N CYS A 21 -5.46 2.95 3.34
CA CYS A 21 -6.76 3.24 3.94
C CYS A 21 -7.90 2.94 2.97
N ARG A 22 -7.81 3.48 1.77
CA ARG A 22 -8.86 3.41 0.76
C ARG A 22 -9.12 1.99 0.28
N TYR A 23 -8.08 1.24 -0.03
CA TYR A 23 -8.21 -0.08 -0.65
C TYR A 23 -8.17 -1.25 0.32
N PHE A 24 -7.69 -1.04 1.53
CA PHE A 24 -7.54 -2.14 2.49
C PHE A 24 -8.27 -1.90 3.81
N LEU A 25 -8.10 -0.74 4.47
CA LEU A 25 -8.60 -0.54 5.82
C LEU A 25 -10.09 -0.23 5.92
N VAL A 26 -10.72 0.32 4.90
CA VAL A 26 -12.13 0.75 4.96
C VAL A 26 -13.08 -0.35 5.48
N PRO A 27 -13.02 -1.61 5.03
CA PRO A 27 -13.90 -2.66 5.58
C PRO A 27 -13.68 -2.91 7.08
N TYR A 28 -12.43 -2.86 7.55
CA TYR A 28 -12.10 -3.03 8.96
C TYR A 28 -12.59 -1.86 9.80
N LEU A 29 -12.43 -0.64 9.31
CA LEU A 29 -12.94 0.56 9.96
C LEU A 29 -14.47 0.52 10.10
N ASN A 30 -15.16 0.05 9.07
CA ASN A 30 -16.60 -0.11 9.10
C ASN A 30 -17.05 -1.13 10.16
N ARG A 31 -16.41 -2.29 10.20
CA ARG A 31 -16.70 -3.34 11.22
C ARG A 31 -16.42 -2.82 12.62
N PHE A 32 -15.29 -2.16 12.81
CA PHE A 32 -14.92 -1.63 14.13
C PHE A 32 -15.91 -0.56 14.61
N HIS A 33 -16.27 0.36 13.74
CA HIS A 33 -17.23 1.43 14.10
C HIS A 33 -18.59 0.86 14.46
N ARG A 34 -19.06 -0.16 13.77
CA ARG A 34 -20.33 -0.83 14.10
C ARG A 34 -20.27 -1.54 15.45
N SER A 35 -19.14 -2.18 15.77
CA SER A 35 -18.99 -2.92 17.03
C SER A 35 -18.71 -2.00 18.22
N PHE A 36 -18.03 -0.88 17.99
CA PHE A 36 -17.58 0.04 19.05
C PHE A 36 -17.91 1.49 18.67
N PRO A 37 -19.21 1.85 18.60
CA PRO A 37 -19.62 3.15 18.06
C PRO A 37 -19.20 4.34 18.93
N ASN A 38 -18.81 4.11 20.19
CA ASN A 38 -18.39 5.16 21.10
C ASN A 38 -16.88 5.42 21.08
N VAL A 39 -16.11 4.62 20.34
CA VAL A 39 -14.67 4.86 20.18
C VAL A 39 -14.45 5.89 19.08
N HIS A 40 -13.73 6.95 19.40
CA HIS A 40 -13.34 7.95 18.41
C HIS A 40 -12.17 7.43 17.56
N ILE A 41 -12.34 7.40 16.25
CA ILE A 41 -11.30 6.96 15.33
C ILE A 41 -10.66 8.16 14.66
N LYS A 42 -9.33 8.28 14.79
CA LYS A 42 -8.54 9.27 14.07
C LYS A 42 -7.57 8.55 13.13
N VAL A 43 -7.64 8.83 11.85
CA VAL A 43 -6.72 8.30 10.85
C VAL A 43 -5.83 9.42 10.35
N THR A 44 -4.52 9.21 10.40
CA THR A 44 -3.55 10.14 9.85
C THR A 44 -2.93 9.54 8.60
N ASN A 45 -3.15 10.20 7.45
CA ASN A 45 -2.61 9.76 6.18
C ASN A 45 -1.23 10.38 5.95
N GLN A 46 -0.24 9.50 5.85
CA GLN A 46 1.14 9.86 5.55
C GLN A 46 1.77 8.74 4.73
N THR A 47 2.96 8.97 4.19
CA THR A 47 3.71 7.90 3.51
C THR A 47 4.06 6.79 4.50
N SER A 48 4.34 5.59 3.99
CA SER A 48 4.70 4.45 4.86
C SER A 48 5.90 4.76 5.76
N THR A 49 6.90 5.48 5.28
CA THR A 49 8.06 5.86 6.10
C THR A 49 7.69 6.90 7.16
N GLN A 50 6.87 7.89 6.81
CA GLN A 50 6.40 8.90 7.76
C GLN A 50 5.47 8.32 8.82
N CYS A 51 4.70 7.29 8.49
CA CYS A 51 3.87 6.59 9.48
C CYS A 51 4.71 5.96 10.58
N VAL A 52 5.87 5.41 10.27
CA VAL A 52 6.80 4.91 11.29
C VAL A 52 7.22 6.02 12.24
N ASP A 53 7.52 7.20 11.72
CA ASP A 53 7.89 8.36 12.54
C ASP A 53 6.74 8.80 13.47
N LEU A 54 5.50 8.76 12.99
CA LEU A 54 4.31 9.04 13.80
C LEU A 54 4.17 8.02 14.95
N LEU A 55 4.43 6.76 14.67
CA LEU A 55 4.36 5.69 15.67
C LEU A 55 5.47 5.87 16.72
N GLU A 56 6.69 6.11 16.30
CA GLU A 56 7.84 6.29 17.19
C GLU A 56 7.66 7.51 18.10
N SER A 57 7.01 8.57 17.62
CA SER A 57 6.74 9.78 18.40
C SER A 57 5.46 9.69 19.25
N GLY A 58 4.75 8.57 19.22
CA GLY A 58 3.53 8.37 20.01
C GLY A 58 2.31 9.12 19.49
N GLN A 59 2.33 9.60 18.27
CA GLN A 59 1.19 10.32 17.67
C GLN A 59 0.09 9.40 17.16
N VAL A 60 0.40 8.13 16.94
CA VAL A 60 -0.57 7.10 16.57
C VAL A 60 -0.37 5.87 17.44
N ASP A 61 -1.40 5.02 17.53
CA ASP A 61 -1.39 3.81 18.35
C ASP A 61 -0.82 2.61 17.59
N PHE A 62 -1.13 2.53 16.30
CA PHE A 62 -0.54 1.56 15.38
C PHE A 62 -0.56 2.11 13.96
N ILE A 63 0.20 1.47 13.09
CA ILE A 63 0.26 1.81 11.66
C ILE A 63 0.03 0.57 10.82
N VAL A 64 -0.43 0.80 9.59
CA VAL A 64 -0.40 -0.21 8.53
C VAL A 64 0.49 0.35 7.41
N THR A 65 1.51 -0.40 7.06
CA THR A 65 2.55 0.05 6.13
C THR A 65 2.92 -1.06 5.16
N ASN A 66 3.49 -0.66 4.02
CA ASN A 66 4.15 -1.60 3.12
C ASN A 66 5.42 -2.16 3.76
N TYR A 67 5.70 -3.42 3.49
CA TYR A 67 6.94 -4.09 3.87
C TYR A 67 7.60 -4.67 2.61
N PRO A 68 8.90 -4.50 2.39
CA PRO A 68 9.88 -3.90 3.28
C PRO A 68 9.73 -2.38 3.44
N ASN A 69 10.10 -1.89 4.62
CA ASN A 69 10.13 -0.48 4.97
C ASN A 69 11.37 -0.23 5.85
N SER A 70 12.33 0.51 5.32
CA SER A 70 13.63 0.73 5.96
C SER A 70 13.56 1.51 7.28
N HIS A 71 12.46 2.21 7.55
CA HIS A 71 12.26 2.95 8.80
C HIS A 71 11.78 2.07 9.96
N LEU A 72 11.28 0.85 9.68
CA LEU A 72 10.84 -0.06 10.74
C LEU A 72 12.04 -0.55 11.54
N SER A 73 12.00 -0.35 12.86
CA SER A 73 13.03 -0.81 13.77
C SER A 73 12.64 -2.11 14.46
N SER A 74 13.63 -2.82 15.03
CA SER A 74 13.40 -4.05 15.80
C SER A 74 12.60 -3.83 17.09
N ARG A 75 12.44 -2.58 17.52
CA ARG A 75 11.62 -2.23 18.69
C ARG A 75 10.12 -2.31 18.42
N LEU A 76 9.73 -2.29 17.17
CA LEU A 76 8.33 -2.36 16.78
C LEU A 76 7.91 -3.82 16.60
N HIS A 77 6.75 -4.16 17.14
CA HIS A 77 6.08 -5.40 16.80
C HIS A 77 5.43 -5.24 15.43
N THR A 78 5.57 -6.27 14.60
CA THR A 78 4.94 -6.27 13.27
C THR A 78 4.23 -7.60 13.04
N ILE A 79 3.07 -7.55 12.41
CA ILE A 79 2.37 -8.74 11.90
C ILE A 79 2.03 -8.54 10.44
N PRO A 80 2.29 -9.55 9.58
CA PRO A 80 1.85 -9.50 8.19
C PRO A 80 0.34 -9.66 8.13
N ILE A 81 -0.33 -8.84 7.31
CA ILE A 81 -1.78 -8.84 7.22
C ILE A 81 -2.31 -9.07 5.80
N HIS A 82 -1.52 -8.82 4.78
CA HIS A 82 -1.93 -9.02 3.39
C HIS A 82 -0.70 -9.08 2.48
N SER A 83 -0.69 -10.03 1.54
CA SER A 83 0.35 -10.12 0.51
C SER A 83 -0.15 -9.53 -0.80
N PHE A 84 0.73 -8.86 -1.54
CA PHE A 84 0.39 -8.26 -2.83
C PHE A 84 1.58 -8.25 -3.78
N HIS A 85 1.30 -8.05 -5.06
CA HIS A 85 2.33 -7.83 -6.08
C HIS A 85 2.29 -6.40 -6.59
N ASP A 86 3.44 -5.90 -6.98
CA ASP A 86 3.52 -4.72 -7.83
C ASP A 86 3.23 -5.13 -9.26
N ILE A 87 2.39 -4.36 -9.94
CA ILE A 87 1.95 -4.63 -11.30
C ILE A 87 2.12 -3.41 -12.19
N PHE A 88 2.05 -3.64 -13.48
CA PHE A 88 2.20 -2.62 -14.50
C PHE A 88 0.93 -2.59 -15.32
N ILE A 89 0.25 -1.44 -15.36
CA ILE A 89 -1.00 -1.28 -16.09
C ILE A 89 -0.84 -0.30 -17.24
N ALA A 90 -1.54 -0.56 -18.32
CA ALA A 90 -1.54 0.28 -19.51
C ALA A 90 -2.93 0.29 -20.17
N ASN A 91 -3.19 1.30 -20.97
CA ASN A 91 -4.41 1.39 -21.76
C ASN A 91 -4.21 0.70 -23.10
N GLY A 92 -5.07 -0.29 -23.41
CA GLY A 92 -4.97 -1.09 -24.63
C GLY A 92 -5.23 -0.33 -25.93
N GLU A 93 -5.89 0.82 -25.88
CA GLU A 93 -6.06 1.67 -27.06
C GLU A 93 -4.75 2.35 -27.48
N TYR A 94 -3.88 2.65 -26.49
CA TYR A 94 -2.61 3.33 -26.73
C TYR A 94 -1.42 2.39 -26.86
N TYR A 95 -1.47 1.25 -26.15
CA TYR A 95 -0.36 0.29 -26.11
C TYR A 95 -0.84 -1.15 -26.39
N PRO A 96 -1.55 -1.37 -27.52
CA PRO A 96 -2.09 -2.71 -27.83
C PRO A 96 -1.00 -3.77 -28.02
N GLU A 97 0.21 -3.38 -28.38
CA GLU A 97 1.34 -4.28 -28.56
C GLU A 97 1.84 -4.95 -27.29
N LEU A 98 1.46 -4.43 -26.11
CA LEU A 98 1.83 -4.99 -24.82
C LEU A 98 0.75 -5.93 -24.24
N GLU A 99 -0.42 -6.00 -24.88
CA GLU A 99 -1.55 -6.76 -24.40
C GLU A 99 -1.48 -8.22 -24.81
N ASN A 100 -1.90 -9.12 -23.91
CA ASN A 100 -2.08 -10.57 -24.19
C ASN A 100 -0.80 -11.29 -24.63
N ARG A 101 0.37 -10.84 -24.20
CA ARG A 101 1.64 -11.54 -24.43
C ARG A 101 2.60 -11.25 -23.29
N PRO A 102 3.56 -12.16 -23.03
CA PRO A 102 4.64 -11.88 -22.09
C PRO A 102 5.57 -10.76 -22.59
N VAL A 103 5.97 -9.88 -21.68
CA VAL A 103 6.80 -8.72 -21.98
C VAL A 103 7.99 -8.73 -21.03
N HIS A 104 9.20 -8.55 -21.55
CA HIS A 104 10.38 -8.39 -20.68
C HIS A 104 10.38 -7.01 -20.03
N LEU A 105 10.87 -6.93 -18.80
CA LEU A 105 11.00 -5.65 -18.09
C LEU A 105 11.84 -4.64 -18.90
N LYS A 106 12.85 -5.13 -19.60
CA LYS A 106 13.68 -4.29 -20.48
C LYS A 106 12.85 -3.60 -21.57
N GLU A 107 11.86 -4.31 -22.13
CA GLU A 107 10.96 -3.74 -23.12
C GLU A 107 10.07 -2.64 -22.52
N LEU A 108 9.57 -2.84 -21.28
CA LEU A 108 8.76 -1.84 -20.60
C LEU A 108 9.50 -0.51 -20.44
N LEU A 109 10.82 -0.55 -20.23
CA LEU A 109 11.62 0.66 -20.04
C LEU A 109 11.73 1.53 -21.27
N GLN A 110 11.28 1.07 -22.43
CA GLN A 110 11.20 1.86 -23.66
C GLN A 110 9.94 2.72 -23.72
N TYR A 111 9.01 2.54 -22.80
CA TYR A 111 7.76 3.28 -22.71
C TYR A 111 7.83 4.32 -21.59
N PRO A 112 6.97 5.36 -21.62
CA PRO A 112 6.87 6.27 -20.48
C PRO A 112 6.41 5.53 -19.23
N ILE A 113 7.21 5.61 -18.17
CA ILE A 113 6.91 4.96 -16.87
C ILE A 113 6.36 6.00 -15.92
N LEU A 114 5.22 5.67 -15.32
CA LEU A 114 4.53 6.48 -14.32
C LEU A 114 4.60 5.75 -12.98
N MET A 115 5.22 6.35 -11.97
CA MET A 115 5.40 5.68 -10.70
C MET A 115 5.42 6.66 -9.53
N LEU A 116 5.31 6.13 -8.33
CA LEU A 116 5.43 6.92 -7.12
C LEU A 116 6.83 7.51 -7.00
N ASP A 117 6.92 8.66 -6.35
CA ASP A 117 8.18 9.38 -6.18
C ASP A 117 9.17 8.61 -5.28
N ARG A 118 10.41 9.07 -5.25
CA ARG A 118 11.51 8.37 -4.57
C ARG A 118 11.38 8.27 -3.05
N LYS A 119 10.49 9.04 -2.45
CA LYS A 119 10.22 8.98 -1.01
C LYS A 119 9.37 7.78 -0.61
N SER A 120 8.72 7.13 -1.57
CA SER A 120 7.85 6.00 -1.29
C SER A 120 8.63 4.69 -1.13
N THR A 121 8.13 3.80 -0.30
CA THR A 121 8.66 2.43 -0.17
C THR A 121 8.53 1.65 -1.47
N THR A 122 7.49 1.93 -2.26
CA THR A 122 7.27 1.32 -3.58
C THR A 122 8.37 1.68 -4.55
N SER A 123 8.73 2.97 -4.64
CA SER A 123 9.81 3.42 -5.52
C SER A 123 11.14 2.77 -5.12
N GLU A 124 11.46 2.77 -3.85
CA GLU A 124 12.68 2.14 -3.33
C GLU A 124 12.74 0.65 -3.72
N PHE A 125 11.63 -0.07 -3.51
CA PHE A 125 11.53 -1.48 -3.86
C PHE A 125 11.70 -1.70 -5.37
N LEU A 126 10.99 -0.95 -6.21
CA LEU A 126 11.03 -1.12 -7.66
C LEU A 126 12.42 -0.81 -8.23
N HIS A 127 13.05 0.28 -7.81
CA HIS A 127 14.43 0.58 -8.23
C HIS A 127 15.39 -0.55 -7.85
N SER A 128 15.27 -1.09 -6.63
CA SER A 128 16.08 -2.21 -6.17
C SER A 128 15.87 -3.46 -7.03
N GLN A 129 14.62 -3.79 -7.36
CA GLN A 129 14.31 -4.98 -8.17
C GLN A 129 14.80 -4.85 -9.61
N PHE A 130 14.63 -3.68 -10.23
CA PHE A 130 15.15 -3.45 -11.58
C PHE A 130 16.67 -3.54 -11.61
N GLN A 131 17.36 -3.04 -10.58
CA GLN A 131 18.82 -3.19 -10.47
C GLN A 131 19.25 -4.66 -10.40
N ARG A 132 18.47 -5.53 -9.75
CA ARG A 132 18.73 -6.98 -9.74
C ARG A 132 18.79 -7.56 -11.15
N PHE A 133 17.98 -7.04 -12.07
CA PHE A 133 17.97 -7.44 -13.47
C PHE A 133 18.94 -6.61 -14.33
N GLN A 134 19.80 -5.81 -13.70
CA GLN A 134 20.77 -4.93 -14.37
C GLN A 134 20.09 -3.92 -15.29
N LEU A 135 18.92 -3.44 -14.88
CA LEU A 135 18.13 -2.45 -15.60
C LEU A 135 18.10 -1.13 -14.83
N ASP A 136 18.15 -0.03 -15.57
CA ASP A 136 18.07 1.33 -15.02
C ASP A 136 16.64 1.84 -15.17
N LEU A 137 15.92 1.96 -14.06
CA LEU A 137 14.53 2.42 -14.04
C LEU A 137 14.51 3.95 -13.99
N VAL A 138 14.12 4.55 -15.11
CA VAL A 138 14.01 6.01 -15.25
C VAL A 138 12.56 6.38 -15.51
N PRO A 139 11.82 6.87 -14.51
CA PRO A 139 10.43 7.25 -14.71
C PRO A 139 10.31 8.54 -15.54
N GLU A 140 9.25 8.61 -16.35
CA GLU A 140 8.83 9.82 -17.04
C GLU A 140 8.07 10.77 -16.11
N ILE A 141 7.20 10.21 -15.27
CA ILE A 141 6.41 10.96 -14.30
C ILE A 141 6.52 10.30 -12.94
N GLU A 142 6.84 11.10 -11.92
CA GLU A 142 6.85 10.71 -10.52
C GLU A 142 5.89 11.60 -9.74
N LEU A 143 5.05 10.98 -8.91
CA LEU A 143 4.06 11.70 -8.11
C LEU A 143 3.69 10.89 -6.86
N GLY A 144 2.83 11.43 -6.01
CA GLY A 144 2.52 10.87 -4.70
C GLY A 144 1.19 10.13 -4.57
N SER A 145 0.49 9.83 -5.67
CA SER A 145 -0.84 9.21 -5.62
C SER A 145 -0.99 8.07 -6.61
N ASN A 146 -1.29 6.86 -6.11
CA ASN A 146 -1.59 5.72 -6.99
C ASN A 146 -2.85 5.96 -7.83
N ASP A 147 -3.87 6.59 -7.27
CA ASP A 147 -5.09 6.90 -8.03
C ASP A 147 -4.82 7.83 -9.19
N LEU A 148 -3.95 8.82 -8.99
CA LEU A 148 -3.56 9.71 -10.08
C LEU A 148 -2.74 8.97 -11.15
N LEU A 149 -1.85 8.05 -10.74
CA LEU A 149 -1.12 7.20 -11.69
C LEU A 149 -2.08 6.39 -12.58
N ILE A 150 -3.13 5.83 -11.97
CA ILE A 150 -4.17 5.08 -12.70
C ILE A 150 -4.89 5.98 -13.70
N ASP A 151 -5.26 7.19 -13.28
CA ASP A 151 -5.92 8.16 -14.17
C ASP A 151 -5.04 8.53 -15.35
N LEU A 152 -3.74 8.74 -15.13
CA LEU A 152 -2.78 9.04 -16.19
C LEU A 152 -2.56 7.86 -17.15
N ALA A 153 -2.54 6.63 -16.63
CA ALA A 153 -2.52 5.44 -17.48
C ALA A 153 -3.78 5.35 -18.33
N ARG A 154 -4.93 5.69 -17.76
CA ARG A 154 -6.21 5.64 -18.46
C ARG A 154 -6.28 6.57 -19.66
N ILE A 155 -5.64 7.72 -19.60
CA ILE A 155 -5.55 8.66 -20.75
C ILE A 155 -4.40 8.33 -21.68
N GLY A 156 -3.69 7.22 -21.46
CA GLY A 156 -2.64 6.76 -22.35
C GLY A 156 -1.28 7.45 -22.19
N LEU A 157 -1.05 8.11 -21.05
CA LEU A 157 0.18 8.86 -20.84
C LEU A 157 1.41 7.97 -20.67
N GLY A 158 1.21 6.73 -20.24
CA GLY A 158 2.29 5.77 -20.05
C GLY A 158 1.82 4.51 -19.34
N ILE A 159 2.78 3.76 -18.82
CA ILE A 159 2.58 2.53 -18.08
C ILE A 159 2.70 2.87 -16.59
N ALA A 160 1.64 2.64 -15.82
CA ALA A 160 1.64 2.93 -14.40
C ALA A 160 2.06 1.72 -13.57
N PHE A 161 2.96 1.93 -12.63
CA PHE A 161 3.42 0.92 -11.67
C PHE A 161 2.64 1.12 -10.38
N ILE A 162 1.79 0.16 -10.04
CA ILE A 162 0.89 0.24 -8.88
C ILE A 162 0.83 -1.08 -8.13
N PRO A 163 0.42 -1.08 -6.83
CA PRO A 163 0.07 -2.33 -6.15
C PRO A 163 -1.17 -2.97 -6.78
N ASP A 164 -1.22 -4.30 -6.79
CA ASP A 164 -2.32 -5.04 -7.42
C ASP A 164 -3.70 -4.78 -6.79
N TYR A 165 -3.75 -4.45 -5.51
CA TYR A 165 -5.02 -4.15 -4.83
C TYR A 165 -5.64 -2.82 -5.26
N CYS A 166 -4.91 -2.01 -6.04
CA CYS A 166 -5.41 -0.74 -6.60
C CYS A 166 -6.04 -0.89 -7.98
N VAL A 167 -6.01 -2.07 -8.59
CA VAL A 167 -6.55 -2.28 -9.95
C VAL A 167 -8.04 -1.97 -9.98
N PRO A 168 -8.51 -1.05 -10.86
CA PRO A 168 -9.93 -0.78 -11.01
C PRO A 168 -10.68 -2.00 -11.52
N LYS A 169 -11.77 -2.38 -10.84
CA LYS A 169 -12.56 -3.58 -11.16
C LYS A 169 -13.32 -3.49 -12.49
N ASN A 170 -13.60 -2.27 -12.96
CA ASN A 170 -14.47 -2.02 -14.12
C ASN A 170 -13.79 -1.11 -15.14
N SER A 171 -12.52 -1.36 -15.45
CA SER A 171 -11.83 -0.56 -16.45
C SER A 171 -11.66 -1.38 -17.73
N ASP A 172 -12.52 -1.14 -18.70
CA ASP A 172 -12.56 -1.90 -19.96
C ASP A 172 -11.32 -1.67 -20.83
N GLN A 173 -10.57 -0.60 -20.59
CA GLN A 173 -9.45 -0.17 -21.41
C GLN A 173 -8.09 -0.45 -20.78
N LEU A 174 -8.04 -0.57 -19.45
CA LEU A 174 -6.80 -0.86 -18.72
C LEU A 174 -6.57 -2.35 -18.63
N PHE A 175 -5.35 -2.78 -18.89
CA PHE A 175 -4.93 -4.17 -18.72
C PHE A 175 -3.65 -4.23 -17.90
N VAL A 176 -3.43 -5.39 -17.27
CA VAL A 176 -2.19 -5.69 -16.56
C VAL A 176 -1.19 -6.29 -17.54
N VAL A 177 -0.01 -5.70 -17.65
CA VAL A 177 1.06 -6.22 -18.50
C VAL A 177 1.61 -7.49 -17.88
N GLN A 178 1.68 -8.57 -18.66
CA GLN A 178 2.29 -9.82 -18.23
C GLN A 178 3.80 -9.72 -18.42
N THR A 179 4.56 -9.83 -17.32
CA THR A 179 6.01 -9.75 -17.39
C THR A 179 6.65 -11.13 -17.36
N GLU A 180 7.71 -11.32 -18.15
CA GLU A 180 8.52 -12.55 -18.12
C GLU A 180 9.25 -12.69 -16.79
N GLU A 181 9.83 -11.60 -16.30
CA GLU A 181 10.48 -11.57 -14.99
C GLU A 181 9.41 -11.37 -13.92
N GLN A 182 9.55 -12.07 -12.81
CA GLN A 182 8.65 -11.95 -11.68
C GLN A 182 9.29 -11.13 -10.57
N LEU A 183 8.55 -10.12 -10.11
CA LEU A 183 8.92 -9.39 -8.92
C LEU A 183 8.42 -10.15 -7.69
N PRO A 184 9.18 -10.17 -6.58
CA PRO A 184 8.72 -10.83 -5.37
C PRO A 184 7.49 -10.14 -4.79
N LYS A 185 6.68 -10.91 -4.06
CA LYS A 185 5.56 -10.37 -3.30
C LYS A 185 6.05 -9.41 -2.22
N ARG A 186 5.27 -8.37 -1.99
CA ARG A 186 5.40 -7.53 -0.81
C ARG A 186 4.22 -7.79 0.13
N GLN A 187 4.31 -7.21 1.32
CA GLN A 187 3.26 -7.37 2.33
C GLN A 187 2.81 -6.02 2.86
N LEU A 188 1.53 -5.96 3.25
CA LEU A 188 1.08 -4.98 4.22
C LEU A 188 1.30 -5.58 5.60
N VAL A 189 1.86 -4.80 6.51
CA VAL A 189 2.08 -5.18 7.90
C VAL A 189 1.42 -4.17 8.81
N ALA A 190 0.86 -4.66 9.93
CA ALA A 190 0.49 -3.80 11.05
C ALA A 190 1.67 -3.73 12.00
N ALA A 191 1.96 -2.55 12.53
CA ALA A 191 3.08 -2.33 13.45
C ALA A 191 2.64 -1.46 14.63
N TRP A 192 3.15 -1.79 15.81
CA TRP A 192 2.93 -1.02 17.03
C TRP A 192 4.15 -1.08 17.94
N ASN A 193 4.21 -0.17 18.90
CA ASN A 193 5.33 -0.11 19.83
C ASN A 193 5.12 -1.18 20.95
N GLY A 194 5.99 -2.19 20.96
CA GLY A 194 5.92 -3.27 21.94
C GLY A 194 6.31 -2.90 23.37
N HIS A 195 6.91 -1.72 23.57
CA HIS A 195 7.30 -1.24 24.89
C HIS A 195 6.22 -0.39 25.57
N VAL A 196 5.13 -0.09 24.87
CA VAL A 196 4.01 0.69 25.37
C VAL A 196 2.80 -0.23 25.51
N PRO A 197 2.06 -0.20 26.64
CA PRO A 197 0.84 -1.00 26.76
C PRO A 197 -0.17 -0.63 25.67
N VAL A 198 -0.71 -1.66 25.02
CA VAL A 198 -1.72 -1.49 23.98
C VAL A 198 -3.06 -1.21 24.63
N SER A 199 -3.75 -0.14 24.19
CA SER A 199 -5.10 0.17 24.67
C SER A 199 -6.10 -0.93 24.28
N ARG A 200 -7.24 -1.00 24.98
CA ARG A 200 -8.30 -1.95 24.63
C ARG A 200 -8.84 -1.73 23.22
N ALA A 201 -9.00 -0.47 22.82
CA ALA A 201 -9.47 -0.13 21.49
C ALA A 201 -8.47 -0.59 20.41
N THR A 202 -7.19 -0.35 20.62
CA THR A 202 -6.12 -0.80 19.71
C THR A 202 -6.09 -2.32 19.62
N GLN A 203 -6.13 -3.01 20.75
CA GLN A 203 -6.12 -4.48 20.76
C GLN A 203 -7.33 -5.06 20.03
N ALA A 204 -8.52 -4.48 20.24
CA ALA A 204 -9.74 -4.93 19.56
C ALA A 204 -9.63 -4.78 18.04
N PHE A 205 -8.99 -3.72 17.56
CA PHE A 205 -8.76 -3.55 16.11
C PHE A 205 -7.71 -4.53 15.58
N LEU A 206 -6.58 -4.65 16.28
CA LEU A 206 -5.51 -5.57 15.87
C LEU A 206 -5.98 -7.03 15.84
N ASP A 207 -6.95 -7.39 16.67
CA ASP A 207 -7.52 -8.74 16.70
C ASP A 207 -8.18 -9.13 15.37
N TYR A 208 -8.66 -8.17 14.57
CA TYR A 208 -9.19 -8.47 13.25
C TYR A 208 -8.14 -9.09 12.32
N PHE A 209 -6.88 -8.78 12.52
CA PHE A 209 -5.78 -9.28 11.68
C PHE A 209 -5.28 -10.67 12.11
N ASN A 210 -5.65 -11.12 13.28
CA ASN A 210 -5.28 -12.44 13.82
C ASN A 210 -6.33 -13.52 13.57
N ALA A 211 -7.40 -13.18 12.89
CA ALA A 211 -8.50 -14.11 12.64
C ALA A 211 -8.27 -14.96 11.38
#